data_257ba5f5d3bb9c7d410065a6ad338375
#
_entry.id   257ba5f5d3bb9c7d410065a6ad338375
#
_cell.length_a   1.000
_cell.length_b   1.000
_cell.length_c   1.000
_cell.angle_alpha   90.00
_cell.angle_beta   90.00
_cell.angle_gamma   90.00
#
_symmetry.space_group_name_H-M   'P 1'
#
loop_
_entity.id
_entity.type
_entity.pdbx_description
1 polymer ?
#
loop_
_entity_poly.entity_id
_entity_poly.type
_entity_poly.pdbx_seq_one_letter_code
_entity_poly.pdbx_strand_id
1 'polypeptide(L)'
;GFEDDHNWMRGHRNSFRAATASIRGLAQTTDVNWDVVTCANRRNFDDLPRFKRYLIDLGVRHWRIFTVFPVGRAAHVPELQLTDEQFVRLMRFLRETRREGQIDVSYGCEGFLGGYEMDVRDHFYECSAGVSTASVLADGSISGCPSIRADYYQGNIYRDRFMDVWENRFRPYRDRQWARQGECADCQLFRYCEGNGMHLHGSDGQLLVCH
;
A
#
# COMPACT_ATOMS: atom_id res chain seq x y z
N GLY A 1 -0.08 -15.01 -1.34
CA GLY A 1 0.31 -16.28 -1.97
C GLY A 1 0.15 -17.47 -1.03
N PHE A 2 0.32 -18.66 -1.56
CA PHE A 2 0.27 -19.90 -0.80
C PHE A 2 1.53 -20.13 0.04
N GLU A 3 1.64 -21.28 0.69
CA GLU A 3 2.58 -21.55 1.78
C GLU A 3 4.03 -21.25 1.41
N ASP A 4 4.50 -21.72 0.27
CA ASP A 4 5.90 -21.56 -0.13
C ASP A 4 6.25 -20.09 -0.36
N ASP A 5 5.45 -19.36 -1.13
CA ASP A 5 5.69 -17.95 -1.43
C ASP A 5 5.46 -17.05 -0.22
N HIS A 6 4.44 -17.36 0.57
CA HIS A 6 4.17 -16.61 1.81
C HIS A 6 5.31 -16.79 2.81
N ASN A 7 5.76 -18.03 3.04
CA ASN A 7 6.84 -18.31 3.97
C ASN A 7 8.18 -17.74 3.50
N TRP A 8 8.45 -17.80 2.18
CA TRP A 8 9.62 -17.16 1.58
C TRP A 8 9.62 -15.64 1.81
N MET A 9 8.52 -14.97 1.48
CA MET A 9 8.38 -13.51 1.64
C MET A 9 8.52 -13.07 3.11
N ARG A 10 7.95 -13.85 4.02
CA ARG A 10 8.00 -13.58 5.47
C ARG A 10 9.30 -14.03 6.14
N GLY A 11 10.12 -14.84 5.47
CA GLY A 11 11.34 -15.42 6.03
C GLY A 11 11.07 -16.38 7.19
N HIS A 12 9.89 -16.99 7.25
CA HIS A 12 9.50 -17.85 8.37
C HIS A 12 8.60 -19.01 7.93
N ARG A 13 9.07 -20.25 8.14
CA ARG A 13 8.47 -21.49 7.65
C ARG A 13 7.01 -21.77 8.09
N ASN A 14 6.56 -21.19 9.18
CA ASN A 14 5.22 -21.41 9.71
C ASN A 14 4.27 -20.21 9.53
N SER A 15 4.71 -19.18 8.80
CA SER A 15 4.00 -17.91 8.69
C SER A 15 2.63 -18.06 8.02
N PHE A 16 2.55 -18.86 6.95
CA PHE A 16 1.30 -19.12 6.25
C PHE A 16 0.28 -19.84 7.14
N ARG A 17 0.73 -20.86 7.86
CA ARG A 17 -0.15 -21.62 8.77
C ARG A 17 -0.69 -20.75 9.90
N ALA A 18 0.16 -19.90 10.49
CA ALA A 18 -0.25 -18.95 11.52
C ALA A 18 -1.25 -17.92 10.98
N ALA A 19 -0.99 -17.33 9.81
CA ALA A 19 -1.91 -16.40 9.16
C ALA A 19 -3.26 -17.05 8.84
N THR A 20 -3.25 -18.25 8.27
CA THR A 20 -4.49 -19.02 7.98
C THR A 20 -5.29 -19.34 9.24
N ALA A 21 -4.62 -19.72 10.33
CA ALA A 21 -5.28 -19.97 11.61
C ALA A 21 -5.95 -18.71 12.16
N SER A 22 -5.25 -17.54 12.07
CA SER A 22 -5.81 -16.26 12.48
C SER A 22 -7.03 -15.86 11.62
N ILE A 23 -6.97 -16.05 10.30
CA ILE A 23 -8.10 -15.80 9.39
C ILE A 23 -9.31 -16.65 9.78
N ARG A 24 -9.11 -17.95 10.02
CA ARG A 24 -10.21 -18.83 10.46
C ARG A 24 -10.83 -18.40 11.79
N GLY A 25 -10.02 -17.95 12.74
CA GLY A 25 -10.51 -17.41 14.00
C GLY A 25 -11.32 -16.12 13.81
N LEU A 26 -10.81 -15.19 13.00
CA LEU A 26 -11.49 -13.93 12.70
C LEU A 26 -12.80 -14.14 11.91
N ALA A 27 -12.84 -15.12 11.00
CA ALA A 27 -14.05 -15.44 10.24
C ALA A 27 -15.22 -15.92 11.13
N GLN A 28 -14.95 -16.33 12.36
CA GLN A 28 -15.95 -16.72 13.35
C GLN A 28 -16.40 -15.56 14.26
N THR A 29 -15.79 -14.37 14.13
CA THR A 29 -16.13 -13.19 14.92
C THR A 29 -17.06 -12.27 14.15
N THR A 30 -18.02 -11.64 14.84
CA THR A 30 -18.99 -10.69 14.25
C THR A 30 -18.71 -9.25 14.60
N ASP A 31 -17.94 -9.00 15.65
CA ASP A 31 -17.81 -7.68 16.28
C ASP A 31 -16.49 -6.96 15.92
N VAL A 32 -15.72 -7.54 14.99
CA VAL A 32 -14.42 -6.98 14.56
C VAL A 32 -14.43 -6.76 13.07
N ASN A 33 -14.10 -5.53 12.66
CA ASN A 33 -13.79 -5.23 11.26
C ASN A 33 -12.37 -5.69 10.95
N TRP A 34 -12.22 -6.55 9.97
CA TRP A 34 -10.91 -7.08 9.55
C TRP A 34 -10.86 -7.33 8.05
N ASP A 35 -9.67 -7.35 7.52
CA ASP A 35 -9.42 -7.69 6.14
C ASP A 35 -8.14 -8.54 6.00
N VAL A 36 -8.00 -9.16 4.85
CA VAL A 36 -6.76 -9.84 4.46
C VAL A 36 -5.98 -8.93 3.52
N VAL A 37 -4.70 -8.73 3.82
CA VAL A 37 -3.79 -7.98 2.95
C VAL A 37 -2.86 -8.94 2.22
N THR A 38 -2.77 -8.80 0.90
CA THR A 38 -1.83 -9.54 0.06
C THR A 38 -0.87 -8.58 -0.64
N CYS A 39 0.42 -8.78 -0.44
CA CYS A 39 1.44 -8.11 -1.25
C CYS A 39 1.68 -8.92 -2.53
N ALA A 40 1.12 -8.44 -3.65
CA ALA A 40 1.29 -9.06 -4.95
C ALA A 40 2.73 -8.86 -5.45
N ASN A 41 3.32 -9.91 -5.97
CA ASN A 41 4.68 -9.93 -6.48
C ASN A 41 4.82 -11.00 -7.59
N ARG A 42 5.96 -11.08 -8.27
CA ARG A 42 6.13 -12.02 -9.40
C ARG A 42 5.87 -13.47 -9.04
N ARG A 43 6.19 -13.88 -7.83
CA ARG A 43 6.08 -15.28 -7.40
C ARG A 43 4.62 -15.71 -7.17
N ASN A 44 3.79 -14.81 -6.64
CA ASN A 44 2.40 -15.14 -6.26
C ASN A 44 1.35 -14.62 -7.23
N PHE A 45 1.75 -13.85 -8.25
CA PHE A 45 0.84 -13.17 -9.16
C PHE A 45 -0.10 -14.14 -9.89
N ASP A 46 0.45 -15.19 -10.48
CA ASP A 46 -0.34 -16.14 -11.27
C ASP A 46 -1.27 -17.01 -10.41
N ASP A 47 -1.02 -17.09 -9.11
CA ASP A 47 -1.87 -17.77 -8.15
C ASP A 47 -3.05 -16.91 -7.61
N LEU A 48 -3.11 -15.62 -7.90
CA LEU A 48 -4.15 -14.74 -7.35
C LEU A 48 -5.59 -15.23 -7.61
N PRO A 49 -5.96 -15.76 -8.79
CA PRO A 49 -7.31 -16.29 -9.02
C PRO A 49 -7.63 -17.52 -8.15
N ARG A 50 -6.66 -18.38 -7.93
CA ARG A 50 -6.79 -19.55 -7.03
C ARG A 50 -6.81 -19.09 -5.57
N PHE A 51 -6.02 -18.10 -5.21
CA PHE A 51 -5.95 -17.53 -3.87
C PHE A 51 -7.25 -16.80 -3.51
N LYS A 52 -7.89 -16.11 -4.47
CA LYS A 52 -9.24 -15.54 -4.30
C LYS A 52 -10.24 -16.60 -3.82
N ARG A 53 -10.33 -17.72 -4.52
CA ARG A 53 -11.23 -18.82 -4.13
C ARG A 53 -10.92 -19.34 -2.73
N TYR A 54 -9.64 -19.54 -2.43
CA TYR A 54 -9.22 -19.98 -1.10
C TYR A 54 -9.64 -19.00 0.01
N LEU A 55 -9.54 -17.69 -0.21
CA LEU A 55 -9.98 -16.68 0.76
C LEU A 55 -11.51 -16.70 0.94
N ILE A 56 -12.26 -16.84 -0.15
CA ILE A 56 -13.73 -16.97 -0.10
C ILE A 56 -14.14 -18.20 0.72
N ASP A 57 -13.49 -19.34 0.47
CA ASP A 57 -13.74 -20.59 1.20
C ASP A 57 -13.39 -20.49 2.70
N LEU A 58 -12.46 -19.61 3.06
CA LEU A 58 -12.13 -19.29 4.46
C LEU A 58 -13.11 -18.29 5.11
N GLY A 59 -14.08 -17.74 4.37
CA GLY A 59 -15.04 -16.76 4.88
C GLY A 59 -14.52 -15.32 4.89
N VAL A 60 -13.46 -15.00 4.14
CA VAL A 60 -12.95 -13.65 4.01
C VAL A 60 -13.93 -12.80 3.21
N ARG A 61 -14.32 -11.64 3.75
CA ARG A 61 -15.22 -10.68 3.09
C ARG A 61 -14.48 -9.51 2.47
N HIS A 62 -13.39 -9.06 3.07
CA HIS A 62 -12.61 -7.90 2.63
C HIS A 62 -11.18 -8.31 2.34
N TRP A 63 -10.72 -8.01 1.13
CA TRP A 63 -9.38 -8.34 0.65
C TRP A 63 -8.71 -7.12 0.04
N ARG A 64 -7.59 -6.67 0.61
CA ARG A 64 -6.78 -5.62 0.00
C ARG A 64 -5.55 -6.20 -0.67
N ILE A 65 -5.24 -5.70 -1.85
CA ILE A 65 -4.02 -6.06 -2.57
C ILE A 65 -3.12 -4.85 -2.64
N PHE A 66 -1.87 -5.03 -2.26
CA PHE A 66 -0.78 -4.06 -2.42
C PHE A 66 0.25 -4.63 -3.37
N THR A 67 0.99 -3.78 -4.05
CA THR A 67 2.27 -4.16 -4.65
C THR A 67 3.41 -3.94 -3.67
N VAL A 68 4.59 -4.42 -3.98
CA VAL A 68 5.76 -4.19 -3.14
C VAL A 68 6.59 -3.08 -3.79
N PHE A 69 6.71 -1.94 -3.13
CA PHE A 69 7.52 -0.85 -3.66
C PHE A 69 9.02 -1.10 -3.42
N PRO A 70 9.90 -0.60 -4.32
CA PRO A 70 11.32 -0.94 -4.34
C PRO A 70 12.11 -0.14 -3.28
N VAL A 71 11.84 -0.37 -1.99
CA VAL A 71 12.50 0.33 -0.87
C VAL A 71 13.08 -0.67 0.11
N GLY A 72 14.20 -0.33 0.70
CA GLY A 72 14.88 -1.18 1.67
C GLY A 72 15.31 -2.51 1.06
N ARG A 73 15.03 -3.63 1.72
CA ARG A 73 15.37 -4.97 1.20
C ARG A 73 14.71 -5.29 -0.13
N ALA A 74 13.52 -4.78 -0.37
CA ALA A 74 12.78 -5.05 -1.61
C ALA A 74 13.42 -4.41 -2.85
N ALA A 75 14.23 -3.37 -2.70
CA ALA A 75 14.96 -2.75 -3.79
C ALA A 75 15.98 -3.70 -4.46
N HIS A 76 16.41 -4.74 -3.75
CA HIS A 76 17.43 -5.69 -4.20
C HIS A 76 16.89 -7.09 -4.52
N VAL A 77 15.55 -7.25 -4.53
CA VAL A 77 14.88 -8.53 -4.77
C VAL A 77 13.85 -8.35 -5.90
N PRO A 78 14.29 -8.56 -7.17
CA PRO A 78 13.43 -8.34 -8.35
C PRO A 78 12.13 -9.14 -8.34
N GLU A 79 12.10 -10.31 -7.70
CA GLU A 79 10.93 -11.17 -7.58
C GLU A 79 9.80 -10.53 -6.76
N LEU A 80 10.12 -9.55 -5.92
CA LEU A 80 9.13 -8.80 -5.16
C LEU A 80 8.41 -7.74 -6.00
N GLN A 81 9.00 -7.33 -7.14
CA GLN A 81 8.39 -6.33 -8.02
C GLN A 81 7.55 -7.02 -9.10
N LEU A 82 6.40 -6.47 -9.44
CA LEU A 82 5.67 -6.87 -10.64
C LEU A 82 6.34 -6.28 -11.88
N THR A 83 6.16 -6.92 -13.03
CA THR A 83 6.42 -6.27 -14.32
C THR A 83 5.25 -5.35 -14.66
N ASP A 84 5.46 -4.40 -15.59
CA ASP A 84 4.41 -3.49 -16.06
C ASP A 84 3.21 -4.27 -16.62
N GLU A 85 3.48 -5.34 -17.37
CA GLU A 85 2.44 -6.23 -17.89
C GLU A 85 1.65 -6.91 -16.76
N GLN A 86 2.34 -7.42 -15.74
CA GLN A 86 1.71 -8.03 -14.58
C GLN A 86 0.90 -6.99 -13.80
N PHE A 87 1.38 -5.76 -13.70
CA PHE A 87 0.65 -4.69 -13.02
C PHE A 87 -0.67 -4.36 -13.75
N VAL A 88 -0.64 -4.21 -15.06
CA VAL A 88 -1.87 -4.00 -15.87
C VAL A 88 -2.84 -5.19 -15.73
N ARG A 89 -2.33 -6.42 -15.74
CA ARG A 89 -3.13 -7.64 -15.51
C ARG A 89 -3.71 -7.67 -14.09
N LEU A 90 -2.98 -7.19 -13.09
CA LEU A 90 -3.48 -7.05 -11.70
C LEU A 90 -4.66 -6.07 -11.64
N MET A 91 -4.56 -4.93 -12.30
CA MET A 91 -5.67 -3.95 -12.33
C MET A 91 -6.93 -4.55 -12.97
N ARG A 92 -6.77 -5.29 -14.07
CA ARG A 92 -7.87 -6.01 -14.72
C ARG A 92 -8.49 -7.07 -13.80
N PHE A 93 -7.65 -7.87 -13.13
CA PHE A 93 -8.07 -8.88 -12.16
C PHE A 93 -8.88 -8.26 -11.00
N LEU A 94 -8.42 -7.14 -10.45
CA LEU A 94 -9.14 -6.40 -9.40
C LEU A 94 -10.51 -5.95 -9.88
N ARG A 95 -10.57 -5.27 -11.04
CA ARG A 95 -11.81 -4.80 -11.64
C ARG A 95 -12.82 -5.93 -11.87
N GLU A 96 -12.36 -7.04 -12.43
CA GLU A 96 -13.21 -8.21 -12.69
C GLU A 96 -13.69 -8.84 -11.38
N THR A 97 -12.83 -9.02 -10.39
CA THR A 97 -13.19 -9.56 -9.06
C THR A 97 -14.23 -8.68 -8.37
N ARG A 98 -14.09 -7.35 -8.45
CA ARG A 98 -15.09 -6.41 -7.91
C ARG A 98 -16.45 -6.56 -8.61
N ARG A 99 -16.46 -6.72 -9.94
CA ARG A 99 -17.70 -6.93 -10.72
C ARG A 99 -18.39 -8.28 -10.40
N GLU A 100 -17.61 -9.30 -10.09
CA GLU A 100 -18.18 -10.59 -9.64
C GLU A 100 -18.89 -10.50 -8.27
N GLY A 101 -18.46 -9.60 -7.39
CA GLY A 101 -19.09 -9.33 -6.10
C GLY A 101 -19.03 -10.46 -5.08
N GLN A 102 -18.17 -11.47 -5.27
CA GLN A 102 -18.05 -12.62 -4.36
C GLN A 102 -17.18 -12.31 -3.12
N ILE A 103 -16.28 -11.37 -3.24
CA ILE A 103 -15.42 -10.83 -2.20
C ILE A 103 -15.19 -9.35 -2.47
N ASP A 104 -15.25 -8.54 -1.44
CA ASP A 104 -14.93 -7.11 -1.55
C ASP A 104 -13.42 -6.95 -1.65
N VAL A 105 -12.91 -6.69 -2.86
CA VAL A 105 -11.49 -6.50 -3.10
C VAL A 105 -11.17 -5.06 -3.44
N SER A 106 -10.07 -4.54 -2.92
CA SER A 106 -9.57 -3.21 -3.26
C SER A 106 -8.06 -3.19 -3.44
N TYR A 107 -7.59 -2.30 -4.31
CA TYR A 107 -6.18 -1.97 -4.38
C TYR A 107 -5.81 -1.02 -3.23
N GLY A 108 -4.63 -1.22 -2.64
CA GLY A 108 -4.15 -0.42 -1.53
C GLY A 108 -3.80 1.02 -1.88
N CYS A 109 -3.22 1.73 -0.93
CA CYS A 109 -2.91 3.16 -1.04
C CYS A 109 -1.64 3.46 -1.87
N GLU A 110 -1.37 2.70 -2.91
CA GLU A 110 -0.14 2.79 -3.70
C GLU A 110 -0.37 3.54 -5.02
N GLY A 111 -0.52 4.86 -4.93
CA GLY A 111 -0.47 5.71 -6.10
C GLY A 111 -1.79 5.93 -6.83
N PHE A 112 -1.76 6.95 -7.67
CA PHE A 112 -2.83 7.30 -8.60
C PHE A 112 -2.77 6.39 -9.85
N LEU A 113 -3.90 5.82 -10.23
CA LEU A 113 -4.01 4.76 -11.25
C LEU A 113 -4.70 5.22 -12.53
N GLY A 114 -4.87 6.52 -12.72
CA GLY A 114 -5.47 7.07 -13.94
C GLY A 114 -6.85 6.48 -14.23
N GLY A 115 -6.99 5.84 -15.38
CA GLY A 115 -8.26 5.27 -15.84
C GLY A 115 -8.78 4.08 -15.03
N TYR A 116 -8.01 3.56 -14.09
CA TYR A 116 -8.46 2.49 -13.18
C TYR A 116 -9.01 3.02 -11.85
N GLU A 117 -8.90 4.33 -11.59
CA GLU A 117 -9.53 4.90 -10.39
C GLU A 117 -11.02 4.57 -10.37
N MET A 118 -11.58 4.30 -9.19
CA MET A 118 -12.96 3.81 -8.97
C MET A 118 -13.24 2.39 -9.48
N ASP A 119 -12.47 1.86 -10.41
CA ASP A 119 -12.61 0.47 -10.87
C ASP A 119 -11.99 -0.54 -9.87
N VAL A 120 -10.94 -0.12 -9.16
CA VAL A 120 -10.13 -1.00 -8.28
C VAL A 120 -10.17 -0.59 -6.80
N ARG A 121 -10.84 0.52 -6.47
CA ARG A 121 -11.08 1.02 -5.10
C ARG A 121 -12.35 1.90 -5.08
N ASP A 122 -12.86 2.20 -3.89
CA ASP A 122 -14.14 2.93 -3.73
C ASP A 122 -13.99 4.44 -3.61
N HIS A 123 -12.77 4.94 -3.68
CA HIS A 123 -12.47 6.37 -3.58
C HIS A 123 -11.40 6.74 -4.59
N PHE A 124 -11.42 8.00 -5.00
CA PHE A 124 -10.33 8.57 -5.78
C PHE A 124 -9.06 8.62 -4.95
N TYR A 125 -7.91 8.34 -5.55
CA TYR A 125 -6.65 8.31 -4.83
C TYR A 125 -6.33 9.66 -4.20
N GLU A 126 -5.99 9.61 -2.93
CA GLU A 126 -5.45 10.73 -2.16
C GLU A 126 -4.44 10.18 -1.14
N CYS A 127 -3.27 10.81 -1.06
CA CYS A 127 -2.33 10.47 0.01
C CYS A 127 -2.71 11.22 1.29
N SER A 128 -3.39 10.55 2.20
CA SER A 128 -3.85 11.12 3.48
C SER A 128 -2.72 11.46 4.46
N ALA A 129 -1.49 10.98 4.22
CA ALA A 129 -0.34 11.20 5.08
C ALA A 129 -0.07 12.69 5.28
N GLY A 130 -0.05 13.14 6.54
CA GLY A 130 0.22 14.54 6.91
C GLY A 130 -0.90 15.52 6.55
N VAL A 131 -1.97 15.06 5.90
CA VAL A 131 -3.16 15.85 5.54
C VAL A 131 -4.29 15.56 6.55
N SER A 132 -4.69 14.31 6.68
CA SER A 132 -5.73 13.86 7.62
C SER A 132 -5.23 12.79 8.60
N THR A 133 -4.06 12.22 8.38
CA THR A 133 -3.44 11.21 9.26
C THR A 133 -2.02 11.58 9.63
N ALA A 134 -1.61 11.19 10.83
CA ALA A 134 -0.23 11.22 11.28
C ALA A 134 0.09 9.97 12.10
N SER A 135 1.37 9.71 12.29
CA SER A 135 1.88 8.57 13.06
C SER A 135 2.95 9.02 14.04
N VAL A 136 2.91 8.42 15.22
CA VAL A 136 4.02 8.45 16.16
C VAL A 136 4.67 7.07 16.13
N LEU A 137 5.95 7.02 15.81
CA LEU A 137 6.70 5.77 15.70
C LEU A 137 7.21 5.33 17.07
N ALA A 138 7.75 4.11 17.16
CA ALA A 138 8.20 3.51 18.41
C ALA A 138 9.32 4.30 19.11
N ASP A 139 10.13 5.04 18.34
CA ASP A 139 11.20 5.93 18.83
C ASP A 139 10.70 7.35 19.15
N GLY A 140 9.38 7.58 19.10
CA GLY A 140 8.74 8.87 19.31
C GLY A 140 8.75 9.79 18.07
N SER A 141 9.30 9.39 16.94
CA SER A 141 9.31 10.19 15.73
C SER A 141 7.89 10.45 15.20
N ILE A 142 7.64 11.69 14.78
CA ILE A 142 6.36 12.13 14.23
C ILE A 142 6.45 12.13 12.70
N SER A 143 5.58 11.33 12.07
CA SER A 143 5.52 11.16 10.61
C SER A 143 4.07 11.26 10.12
N GLY A 144 3.87 11.42 8.81
CA GLY A 144 2.56 11.36 8.18
C GLY A 144 2.00 9.94 8.09
N CYS A 145 2.87 8.93 7.98
CA CYS A 145 2.49 7.53 7.87
C CYS A 145 3.68 6.64 8.28
N PRO A 146 3.46 5.45 8.89
CA PRO A 146 4.55 4.56 9.28
C PRO A 146 5.34 3.99 8.10
N SER A 147 4.81 4.05 6.88
CA SER A 147 5.50 3.61 5.65
C SER A 147 6.43 4.66 5.05
N ILE A 148 6.52 5.86 5.64
CA ILE A 148 7.31 6.97 5.11
C ILE A 148 8.72 6.96 5.72
N ARG A 149 9.70 7.32 4.89
CA ARG A 149 11.13 7.35 5.26
C ARG A 149 11.43 8.42 6.30
N ALA A 150 12.52 8.20 7.04
CA ALA A 150 12.99 9.11 8.11
C ALA A 150 13.26 10.54 7.62
N ASP A 151 13.64 10.71 6.35
CA ASP A 151 13.90 12.01 5.72
C ASP A 151 12.67 12.96 5.78
N TYR A 152 11.48 12.40 5.93
CA TYR A 152 10.22 13.14 6.01
C TYR A 152 9.65 13.23 7.44
N TYR A 153 10.38 12.81 8.48
CA TYR A 153 9.93 12.97 9.86
C TYR A 153 9.93 14.46 10.26
N GLN A 154 8.88 14.87 10.94
CA GLN A 154 8.63 16.29 11.23
C GLN A 154 8.97 16.70 12.66
N GLY A 155 9.18 15.75 13.55
CA GLY A 155 9.50 15.99 14.95
C GLY A 155 9.59 14.71 15.76
N ASN A 156 9.63 14.87 17.09
CA ASN A 156 9.65 13.75 18.01
C ASN A 156 8.92 14.13 19.30
N ILE A 157 7.99 13.29 19.77
CA ILE A 157 7.14 13.56 20.95
C ILE A 157 7.90 13.76 22.26
N TYR A 158 9.15 13.32 22.34
CA TYR A 158 9.99 13.54 23.52
C TYR A 158 10.59 14.95 23.58
N ARG A 159 10.46 15.75 22.50
CA ARG A 159 11.03 17.11 22.39
C ARG A 159 10.02 18.14 21.91
N ASP A 160 9.01 17.70 21.18
CA ASP A 160 8.06 18.57 20.51
C ASP A 160 6.63 18.25 20.97
N ARG A 161 5.79 19.28 21.07
CA ARG A 161 4.34 19.06 21.22
C ARG A 161 3.76 18.60 19.89
N PHE A 162 3.06 17.47 19.89
CA PHE A 162 2.51 16.86 18.67
C PHE A 162 1.67 17.85 17.85
N MET A 163 0.78 18.62 18.47
CA MET A 163 -0.07 19.57 17.75
C MET A 163 0.72 20.72 17.13
N ASP A 164 1.78 21.20 17.78
CA ASP A 164 2.62 22.25 17.21
C ASP A 164 3.36 21.75 15.94
N VAL A 165 3.77 20.49 15.97
CA VAL A 165 4.38 19.82 14.80
C VAL A 165 3.33 19.64 13.70
N TRP A 166 2.15 19.13 14.05
CA TRP A 166 1.05 18.89 13.12
C TRP A 166 0.62 20.16 12.39
N GLU A 167 0.45 21.23 13.12
CA GLU A 167 -0.02 22.49 12.57
C GLU A 167 1.04 23.21 11.71
N ASN A 168 2.31 23.18 12.15
CA ASN A 168 3.32 24.08 11.61
C ASN A 168 4.39 23.39 10.75
N ARG A 169 4.60 22.06 10.85
CA ARG A 169 5.72 21.39 10.17
C ARG A 169 5.30 20.44 9.04
N PHE A 170 4.05 20.10 8.90
CA PHE A 170 3.54 19.17 7.90
C PHE A 170 3.37 19.77 6.50
N ARG A 171 3.96 20.94 6.24
CA ARG A 171 3.91 21.59 4.92
C ARG A 171 4.42 20.67 3.79
N PRO A 172 5.51 19.90 3.91
CA PRO A 172 5.96 19.01 2.82
C PRO A 172 4.95 17.95 2.40
N TYR A 173 4.03 17.61 3.27
CA TYR A 173 2.94 16.68 3.00
C TYR A 173 1.73 17.34 2.33
N ARG A 174 1.45 18.60 2.70
CA ARG A 174 0.27 19.39 2.28
C ARG A 174 0.51 20.20 1.02
N ASP A 175 1.74 20.63 0.81
CA ASP A 175 2.19 21.33 -0.40
C ASP A 175 3.15 20.41 -1.16
N ARG A 176 2.64 19.76 -2.18
CA ARG A 176 3.35 18.74 -2.95
C ARG A 176 4.07 19.30 -4.19
N GLN A 177 4.18 20.64 -4.33
CA GLN A 177 4.84 21.24 -5.48
C GLN A 177 6.32 20.84 -5.61
N TRP A 178 6.98 20.49 -4.50
CA TRP A 178 8.35 19.96 -4.51
C TRP A 178 8.47 18.63 -5.29
N ALA A 179 7.40 17.83 -5.38
CA ALA A 179 7.36 16.57 -6.13
C ALA A 179 7.23 16.80 -7.65
N ARG A 180 7.03 18.03 -8.11
CA ARG A 180 6.90 18.37 -9.52
C ARG A 180 8.27 18.46 -10.20
N GLN A 181 8.97 17.34 -10.25
CA GLN A 181 10.29 17.18 -10.83
C GLN A 181 10.41 15.82 -11.54
N GLY A 182 11.48 15.61 -12.31
CA GLY A 182 11.67 14.40 -13.08
C GLY A 182 10.47 14.11 -13.98
N GLU A 183 9.92 12.91 -13.92
CA GLU A 183 8.74 12.50 -14.70
C GLU A 183 7.48 13.30 -14.37
N CYS A 184 7.41 13.90 -13.19
CA CYS A 184 6.28 14.72 -12.77
C CYS A 184 6.35 16.18 -13.24
N ALA A 185 7.48 16.67 -13.77
CA ALA A 185 7.68 18.08 -14.10
C ALA A 185 6.64 18.62 -15.06
N ASP A 186 6.39 17.91 -16.16
CA ASP A 186 5.46 18.30 -17.21
C ASP A 186 4.21 17.39 -17.27
N CYS A 187 3.99 16.58 -16.22
CA CYS A 187 2.89 15.63 -16.18
C CYS A 187 1.53 16.35 -16.07
N GLN A 188 0.66 16.12 -17.04
CA GLN A 188 -0.69 16.71 -17.06
C GLN A 188 -1.60 16.15 -15.95
N LEU A 189 -1.28 14.97 -15.42
CA LEU A 189 -2.03 14.32 -14.34
C LEU A 189 -1.57 14.76 -12.95
N PHE A 190 -0.48 15.55 -12.84
CA PHE A 190 0.06 16.02 -11.56
C PHE A 190 -1.00 16.68 -10.68
N ARG A 191 -1.92 17.43 -11.27
CA ARG A 191 -3.04 18.08 -10.54
C ARG A 191 -3.97 17.12 -9.78
N TYR A 192 -3.97 15.84 -10.15
CA TYR A 192 -4.80 14.81 -9.49
C TYR A 192 -3.97 13.90 -8.58
N CYS A 193 -2.72 13.63 -8.98
CA CYS A 193 -1.88 12.64 -8.33
C CYS A 193 -0.87 13.28 -7.36
N GLU A 194 -0.54 14.56 -7.54
CA GLU A 194 0.39 15.33 -6.70
C GLU A 194 1.73 14.63 -6.44
N GLY A 195 2.24 13.90 -7.44
CA GLY A 195 3.46 13.13 -7.33
C GLY A 195 3.31 11.81 -6.56
N ASN A 196 2.10 11.25 -6.50
CA ASN A 196 1.84 9.97 -5.85
C ASN A 196 1.99 9.95 -4.31
N GLY A 197 2.05 8.75 -3.72
CA GLY A 197 2.21 8.57 -2.29
C GLY A 197 3.57 9.03 -1.78
N MET A 198 3.61 9.66 -0.60
CA MET A 198 4.85 10.09 0.04
C MET A 198 5.89 8.96 0.18
N HIS A 199 5.43 7.73 0.40
CA HIS A 199 6.30 6.56 0.55
C HIS A 199 6.94 6.08 -0.76
N LEU A 200 6.50 6.63 -1.91
CA LEU A 200 7.06 6.33 -3.24
C LEU A 200 8.17 7.30 -3.65
N HIS A 201 8.60 8.20 -2.77
CA HIS A 201 9.70 9.12 -3.02
C HIS A 201 10.99 8.67 -2.34
N GLY A 202 12.12 8.84 -3.02
CA GLY A 202 13.45 8.71 -2.46
C GLY A 202 13.84 9.87 -1.56
N SER A 203 15.02 9.79 -0.94
CA SER A 203 15.59 10.86 -0.10
C SER A 203 15.91 12.15 -0.89
N ASP A 204 16.12 12.02 -2.18
CA ASP A 204 16.34 13.10 -3.14
C ASP A 204 15.03 13.73 -3.68
N GLY A 205 13.89 13.24 -3.22
CA GLY A 205 12.57 13.67 -3.65
C GLY A 205 12.12 13.10 -5.00
N GLN A 206 12.95 12.29 -5.67
CA GLN A 206 12.57 11.64 -6.94
C GLN A 206 11.51 10.56 -6.71
N LEU A 207 10.55 10.46 -7.63
CA LEU A 207 9.55 9.41 -7.63
C LEU A 207 10.21 8.07 -8.00
N LEU A 208 10.02 7.04 -7.15
CA LEU A 208 10.59 5.70 -7.35
C LEU A 208 9.74 4.86 -8.30
N VAL A 209 8.43 5.07 -8.30
CA VAL A 209 7.47 4.33 -9.13
C VAL A 209 6.35 5.26 -9.55
N CYS A 210 6.11 5.35 -10.86
CA CYS A 210 4.90 5.92 -11.45
C CYS A 210 4.03 4.79 -12.01
N HIS A 211 2.76 4.74 -11.68
CA HIS A 211 1.81 3.73 -12.16
C HIS A 211 1.08 4.19 -13.41
#